data_89ad1f49f2f8cfccfc6f546bf2a2a34e
#
_entry.id   89ad1f49f2f8cfccfc6f546bf2a2a34e
#
_cell.length_a   1.000
_cell.length_b   1.000
_cell.length_c   1.000
_cell.angle_alpha   90.00
_cell.angle_beta   90.00
_cell.angle_gamma   90.00
#
_symmetry.space_group_name_H-M   'P 1'
#
loop_
_entity.id
_entity.type
_entity.pdbx_description
1 polymer ?
#
loop_
_entity_poly.entity_id
_entity_poly.type
_entity_poly.pdbx_seq_one_letter_code
_entity_poly.pdbx_strand_id
1 'polypeptide(L)'
;MRLTFLGVRGSTPAPGSDFVRYGGHTSCVVVAPDADSAPVLALDAGTGIRPLTGLLAGAAFEGSILLSHLHWDHVQGIPFFAAGDRDDSRVDVFLPAEGGRSGLDLLSQMMSPPAFPITPEGLKGTWSFQAVGSGHFATEGFDVTAFDVTHKGGRCFGYRVEREGASIAYVPDHAPAAGVSDEAMDALEGVDLLIQDAQFLAHERPRAVDYGHATIDEAITLGQKVNAKSLMLFHHGPHRTDDALDQIREQFCSDGYAQVAYEGMVLDLP
;
A
#
# COMPACT_ATOMS: atom_id res chain seq x y z
N MET A 1 -2.09 -17.64 -0.28
CA MET A 1 -1.61 -16.29 0.13
C MET A 1 -2.68 -15.60 0.96
N ARG A 2 -2.33 -15.04 2.14
CA ARG A 2 -3.28 -14.28 2.99
C ARG A 2 -2.90 -12.82 3.06
N LEU A 3 -3.88 -11.92 2.86
CA LEU A 3 -3.74 -10.48 3.02
C LEU A 3 -4.48 -9.99 4.25
N THR A 4 -3.90 -9.01 4.94
CA THR A 4 -4.60 -8.27 6.02
C THR A 4 -4.41 -6.77 5.79
N PHE A 5 -5.51 -6.04 5.73
CA PHE A 5 -5.52 -4.59 5.56
C PHE A 5 -5.37 -3.93 6.93
N LEU A 6 -4.28 -3.20 7.15
CA LEU A 6 -3.96 -2.56 8.43
C LEU A 6 -4.12 -1.04 8.40
N GLY A 7 -4.17 -0.46 7.21
CA GLY A 7 -4.44 0.96 7.01
C GLY A 7 -4.95 1.18 5.59
N VAL A 8 -6.02 1.93 5.45
CA VAL A 8 -6.77 2.10 4.20
C VAL A 8 -7.01 3.57 3.82
N ARG A 9 -6.55 4.51 4.66
CA ARG A 9 -6.72 5.95 4.43
C ARG A 9 -5.61 6.52 3.58
N GLY A 10 -5.98 7.49 2.74
CA GLY A 10 -5.08 8.28 1.96
C GLY A 10 -4.74 9.63 2.60
N SER A 11 -3.60 10.16 2.22
CA SER A 11 -3.08 11.50 2.55
C SER A 11 -2.74 11.75 4.02
N THR A 12 -3.57 11.33 4.97
CA THR A 12 -3.37 11.54 6.40
C THR A 12 -4.27 10.62 7.23
N PRO A 13 -3.88 10.27 8.46
CA PRO A 13 -4.77 9.52 9.36
C PRO A 13 -6.09 10.25 9.62
N ALA A 14 -7.17 9.49 9.77
CA ALA A 14 -8.51 9.99 10.06
C ALA A 14 -8.96 9.55 11.46
N PRO A 15 -8.58 10.28 12.54
CA PRO A 15 -9.00 9.96 13.90
C PRO A 15 -10.44 10.40 14.17
N GLY A 16 -11.14 9.70 15.05
CA GLY A 16 -12.46 10.08 15.53
C GLY A 16 -13.51 8.99 15.38
N SER A 17 -14.66 9.19 16.03
CA SER A 17 -15.75 8.22 16.09
C SER A 17 -16.37 7.90 14.73
N ASP A 18 -16.24 8.81 13.77
CA ASP A 18 -16.85 8.69 12.44
C ASP A 18 -15.99 7.86 11.46
N PHE A 19 -14.86 7.31 11.93
CA PHE A 19 -13.88 6.58 11.12
C PHE A 19 -13.52 5.20 11.69
N VAL A 20 -14.26 4.69 12.67
CA VAL A 20 -13.90 3.47 13.41
C VAL A 20 -14.31 2.17 12.71
N ARG A 21 -15.30 2.20 11.82
CA ARG A 21 -15.77 1.00 11.10
C ARG A 21 -14.87 0.62 9.94
N TYR A 22 -14.38 1.61 9.21
CA TYR A 22 -13.44 1.39 8.10
C TYR A 22 -11.98 1.60 8.54
N GLY A 23 -11.76 2.25 9.67
CA GLY A 23 -10.44 2.53 10.20
C GLY A 23 -9.90 3.91 9.82
N GLY A 24 -8.90 4.38 10.56
CA GLY A 24 -8.30 5.71 10.42
C GLY A 24 -6.81 5.71 10.09
N HIS A 25 -6.15 4.54 9.98
CA HIS A 25 -4.74 4.44 9.63
C HIS A 25 -4.49 4.60 8.14
N THR A 26 -3.33 5.18 7.81
CA THR A 26 -2.86 5.32 6.43
C THR A 26 -2.24 4.03 5.89
N SER A 27 -2.02 4.00 4.59
CA SER A 27 -1.72 2.86 3.73
C SER A 27 -0.78 1.83 4.33
N CYS A 28 -1.30 0.61 4.55
CA CYS A 28 -0.51 -0.59 4.85
C CYS A 28 -1.37 -1.85 4.62
N VAL A 29 -0.88 -2.73 3.77
CA VAL A 29 -1.45 -4.08 3.59
C VAL A 29 -0.34 -5.09 3.85
N VAL A 30 -0.59 -6.09 4.68
CA VAL A 30 0.42 -7.12 4.95
C VAL A 30 0.03 -8.44 4.33
N VAL A 31 1.05 -9.19 3.90
CA VAL A 31 0.90 -10.45 3.18
C VAL A 31 1.64 -11.55 3.93
N ALA A 32 0.92 -12.63 4.23
CA ALA A 32 1.48 -13.89 4.71
C ALA A 32 1.51 -14.93 3.58
N PRO A 33 2.48 -15.86 3.57
CA PRO A 33 2.55 -16.93 2.57
C PRO A 33 1.27 -17.77 2.48
N ASP A 34 0.64 -18.01 3.62
CA ASP A 34 -0.59 -18.79 3.78
C ASP A 34 -1.39 -18.35 5.01
N ALA A 35 -2.48 -19.07 5.32
CA ALA A 35 -3.39 -18.75 6.41
C ALA A 35 -2.82 -19.01 7.81
N ASP A 36 -1.83 -19.88 7.93
CA ASP A 36 -1.24 -20.32 9.20
C ASP A 36 0.08 -19.61 9.51
N SER A 37 0.62 -18.87 8.54
CA SER A 37 1.89 -18.15 8.64
C SER A 37 1.72 -16.73 9.13
N ALA A 38 2.76 -16.19 9.80
CA ALA A 38 2.83 -14.77 10.11
C ALA A 38 3.08 -13.94 8.83
N PRO A 39 2.62 -12.67 8.77
CA PRO A 39 2.98 -11.77 7.67
C PRO A 39 4.49 -11.53 7.61
N VAL A 40 5.05 -11.67 6.40
CA VAL A 40 6.47 -11.43 6.10
C VAL A 40 6.70 -10.33 5.07
N LEU A 41 5.61 -9.83 4.47
CA LEU A 41 5.67 -8.76 3.49
C LEU A 41 4.67 -7.66 3.86
N ALA A 42 5.10 -6.41 3.86
CA ALA A 42 4.25 -5.25 4.01
C ALA A 42 4.28 -4.40 2.72
N LEU A 43 3.11 -4.02 2.24
CA LEU A 43 2.90 -3.10 1.13
C LEU A 43 2.56 -1.75 1.74
N ASP A 44 3.50 -0.81 1.66
CA ASP A 44 3.59 0.45 2.37
C ASP A 44 3.66 0.34 3.90
N ALA A 45 4.13 1.42 4.50
CA ALA A 45 4.38 1.55 5.94
C ALA A 45 3.85 2.88 6.50
N GLY A 46 2.63 3.24 6.10
CA GLY A 46 1.89 4.31 6.74
C GLY A 46 1.60 4.00 8.20
N THR A 47 0.74 4.76 8.85
CA THR A 47 0.41 4.50 10.28
C THR A 47 -0.19 3.12 10.50
N GLY A 48 -0.71 2.49 9.43
CA GLY A 48 -1.23 1.12 9.42
C GLY A 48 -0.20 0.03 9.68
N ILE A 49 1.12 0.29 9.62
CA ILE A 49 2.12 -0.74 9.96
C ILE A 49 2.18 -1.03 11.48
N ARG A 50 1.76 -0.08 12.33
CA ARG A 50 1.83 -0.22 13.78
C ARG A 50 1.05 -1.44 14.33
N PRO A 51 -0.21 -1.71 13.90
CA PRO A 51 -0.96 -2.90 14.28
C PRO A 51 -0.30 -4.23 13.92
N LEU A 52 0.62 -4.28 12.93
CA LEU A 52 1.36 -5.50 12.59
C LEU A 52 2.08 -6.09 13.81
N THR A 53 2.60 -5.25 14.71
CA THR A 53 3.21 -5.70 15.98
C THR A 53 2.29 -6.62 16.78
N GLY A 54 0.99 -6.35 16.80
CA GLY A 54 -0.01 -7.18 17.47
C GLY A 54 -0.24 -8.52 16.76
N LEU A 55 -0.23 -8.53 15.43
CA LEU A 55 -0.39 -9.76 14.64
C LEU A 55 0.79 -10.72 14.81
N LEU A 56 1.97 -10.21 15.11
CA LEU A 56 3.18 -11.00 15.34
C LEU A 56 3.25 -11.61 16.77
N ALA A 57 2.25 -11.38 17.60
CA ALA A 57 2.11 -11.96 18.95
C ALA A 57 3.38 -11.82 19.83
N GLY A 58 4.10 -10.71 19.67
CA GLY A 58 5.32 -10.40 20.42
C GLY A 58 6.62 -10.87 19.78
N ALA A 59 6.56 -11.53 18.62
CA ALA A 59 7.76 -11.83 17.84
C ALA A 59 8.33 -10.56 17.17
N ALA A 60 9.63 -10.57 16.85
CA ALA A 60 10.24 -9.58 15.98
C ALA A 60 9.74 -9.77 14.55
N PHE A 61 9.73 -8.69 13.78
CA PHE A 61 9.45 -8.80 12.35
C PHE A 61 10.72 -9.25 11.61
N GLU A 62 10.56 -10.30 10.83
CA GLU A 62 11.54 -10.77 9.86
C GLU A 62 10.87 -10.78 8.49
N GLY A 63 11.18 -9.79 7.65
CA GLY A 63 10.45 -9.65 6.40
C GLY A 63 10.83 -8.40 5.62
N SER A 64 10.03 -8.10 4.61
CA SER A 64 10.25 -7.01 3.67
C SER A 64 9.10 -5.99 3.68
N ILE A 65 9.45 -4.73 3.42
CA ILE A 65 8.51 -3.63 3.20
C ILE A 65 8.71 -3.13 1.77
N LEU A 66 7.67 -3.15 0.96
CA LEU A 66 7.65 -2.58 -0.38
C LEU A 66 6.96 -1.21 -0.32
N LEU A 67 7.71 -0.14 -0.44
CA LEU A 67 7.16 1.21 -0.47
C LEU A 67 6.78 1.59 -1.89
N SER A 68 5.52 1.96 -2.09
CA SER A 68 5.04 2.46 -3.38
C SER A 68 5.72 3.79 -3.75
N HIS A 69 5.85 4.68 -2.79
CA HIS A 69 6.54 5.96 -2.91
C HIS A 69 6.81 6.57 -1.51
N LEU A 70 7.32 7.80 -1.46
CA LEU A 70 7.80 8.40 -0.21
C LEU A 70 6.89 9.49 0.37
N HIS A 71 5.61 9.57 0.02
CA HIS A 71 4.69 10.45 0.72
C HIS A 71 4.49 9.97 2.17
N TRP A 72 4.20 10.91 3.06
CA TRP A 72 4.16 10.65 4.50
C TRP A 72 3.18 9.55 4.91
N ASP A 73 2.04 9.52 4.28
CA ASP A 73 1.00 8.52 4.55
C ASP A 73 1.37 7.09 4.14
N HIS A 74 2.49 6.91 3.43
CA HIS A 74 3.05 5.60 3.06
C HIS A 74 4.29 5.20 3.86
N VAL A 75 4.93 6.12 4.61
CA VAL A 75 6.20 5.86 5.28
C VAL A 75 6.23 6.27 6.76
N GLN A 76 5.32 7.14 7.21
CA GLN A 76 5.37 7.73 8.56
C GLN A 76 5.26 6.72 9.71
N GLY A 77 4.82 5.49 9.44
CA GLY A 77 4.73 4.43 10.44
C GLY A 77 6.05 3.72 10.73
N ILE A 78 7.04 3.80 9.85
CA ILE A 78 8.34 3.10 9.98
C ILE A 78 8.97 3.30 11.35
N PRO A 79 9.15 4.53 11.86
CA PRO A 79 9.82 4.75 13.14
C PRO A 79 8.95 4.35 14.36
N PHE A 80 7.71 3.95 14.15
CA PHE A 80 6.76 3.53 15.17
C PHE A 80 6.36 2.06 15.05
N PHE A 81 7.06 1.30 14.20
CA PHE A 81 6.85 -0.13 13.99
C PHE A 81 7.63 -0.93 15.05
N ALA A 82 7.02 -1.15 16.20
CA ALA A 82 7.71 -1.71 17.36
C ALA A 82 8.27 -3.14 17.15
N ALA A 83 7.65 -3.97 16.31
CA ALA A 83 8.20 -5.30 15.99
C ALA A 83 9.40 -5.24 15.03
N GLY A 84 9.54 -4.16 14.26
CA GLY A 84 10.71 -3.90 13.39
C GLY A 84 11.83 -3.17 14.12
N ASP A 85 11.54 -2.39 15.18
CA ASP A 85 12.52 -1.63 15.97
C ASP A 85 12.97 -2.45 17.20
N ARG A 86 13.52 -3.65 16.93
CA ARG A 86 14.02 -4.59 17.95
C ARG A 86 15.38 -5.13 17.55
N ASP A 87 16.22 -5.48 18.52
CA ASP A 87 17.58 -5.98 18.29
C ASP A 87 17.58 -7.31 17.51
N ASP A 88 16.49 -8.08 17.56
CA ASP A 88 16.30 -9.37 16.90
C ASP A 88 15.47 -9.29 15.60
N SER A 89 15.17 -8.10 15.09
CA SER A 89 14.43 -7.93 13.83
C SER A 89 15.33 -7.90 12.60
N ARG A 90 14.77 -8.31 11.43
CA ARG A 90 15.34 -8.12 10.09
C ARG A 90 14.28 -7.49 9.19
N VAL A 91 14.58 -6.33 8.64
CA VAL A 91 13.66 -5.57 7.79
C VAL A 91 14.36 -5.13 6.51
N ASP A 92 13.93 -5.65 5.38
CA ASP A 92 14.41 -5.25 4.05
C ASP A 92 13.40 -4.29 3.40
N VAL A 93 13.79 -3.03 3.23
CA VAL A 93 12.92 -1.99 2.64
C VAL A 93 13.30 -1.77 1.18
N PHE A 94 12.32 -1.98 0.28
CA PHE A 94 12.45 -1.68 -1.14
C PHE A 94 11.64 -0.43 -1.46
N LEU A 95 12.25 0.52 -2.18
CA LEU A 95 11.60 1.80 -2.51
C LEU A 95 12.02 2.26 -3.92
N PRO A 96 11.20 3.08 -4.60
CA PRO A 96 11.53 3.55 -5.93
C PRO A 96 12.85 4.30 -5.98
N ALA A 97 13.74 3.90 -6.90
CA ALA A 97 15.00 4.61 -7.15
C ALA A 97 14.71 5.97 -7.77
N GLU A 98 15.27 7.03 -7.20
CA GLU A 98 15.09 8.39 -7.66
C GLU A 98 16.37 9.20 -7.57
N GLY A 99 16.73 9.88 -8.66
CA GLY A 99 17.85 10.82 -8.71
C GLY A 99 19.24 10.23 -8.40
N GLY A 100 19.41 8.90 -8.57
CA GLY A 100 20.69 8.20 -8.30
C GLY A 100 21.06 8.14 -6.80
N ARG A 101 20.11 8.42 -5.91
CA ARG A 101 20.31 8.37 -4.45
C ARG A 101 20.11 6.95 -3.93
N SER A 102 20.79 6.62 -2.82
CA SER A 102 20.56 5.37 -2.12
C SER A 102 19.18 5.36 -1.44
N GLY A 103 18.65 4.17 -1.14
CA GLY A 103 17.39 4.05 -0.38
C GLY A 103 17.48 4.70 1.00
N LEU A 104 18.63 4.59 1.65
CA LEU A 104 18.92 5.25 2.92
C LEU A 104 18.86 6.78 2.80
N ASP A 105 19.50 7.36 1.76
CA ASP A 105 19.48 8.81 1.55
C ASP A 105 18.06 9.34 1.25
N LEU A 106 17.28 8.57 0.48
CA LEU A 106 15.90 8.92 0.16
C LEU A 106 15.04 8.95 1.41
N LEU A 107 15.08 7.91 2.23
CA LEU A 107 14.27 7.83 3.46
C LEU A 107 14.75 8.83 4.53
N SER A 108 16.04 9.11 4.60
CA SER A 108 16.64 10.09 5.54
C SER A 108 16.12 11.51 5.32
N GLN A 109 15.60 11.86 4.15
CA GLN A 109 14.99 13.16 3.92
C GLN A 109 13.73 13.38 4.77
N MET A 110 13.05 12.32 5.15
CA MET A 110 11.84 12.35 5.94
C MET A 110 12.08 12.00 7.41
N MET A 111 13.08 11.16 7.67
CA MET A 111 13.42 10.63 8.97
C MET A 111 14.83 11.07 9.37
N SER A 112 14.98 12.34 9.74
CA SER A 112 16.23 12.92 10.25
C SER A 112 15.99 14.22 11.00
N PRO A 113 16.90 14.63 11.90
CA PRO A 113 16.82 15.94 12.52
C PRO A 113 16.88 17.09 11.47
N PRO A 114 16.13 18.20 11.64
CA PRO A 114 15.27 18.48 12.79
C PRO A 114 13.84 17.95 12.67
N ALA A 115 13.45 17.32 11.54
CA ALA A 115 12.09 16.84 11.29
C ALA A 115 11.74 15.59 12.13
N PHE A 116 12.73 14.73 12.37
CA PHE A 116 12.60 13.54 13.21
C PHE A 116 13.89 13.35 14.04
N PRO A 117 13.80 12.78 15.28
CA PRO A 117 14.98 12.77 16.20
C PRO A 117 16.09 11.80 15.80
N ILE A 118 15.83 10.78 14.98
CA ILE A 118 16.80 9.81 14.49
C ILE A 118 16.77 9.71 12.97
N THR A 119 17.84 9.20 12.37
CA THR A 119 17.87 8.72 10.98
C THR A 119 17.39 7.27 10.90
N PRO A 120 17.11 6.72 9.70
CA PRO A 120 16.78 5.30 9.56
C PRO A 120 17.83 4.35 10.16
N GLU A 121 19.10 4.74 10.15
CA GLU A 121 20.19 3.98 10.80
C GLU A 121 20.10 3.93 12.33
N GLY A 122 19.29 4.78 12.93
CA GLY A 122 19.01 4.77 14.37
C GLY A 122 17.93 3.75 14.79
N LEU A 123 17.29 3.05 13.85
CA LEU A 123 16.40 1.94 14.14
C LEU A 123 17.19 0.74 14.65
N LYS A 124 16.62 -0.02 15.59
CA LYS A 124 17.23 -1.24 16.10
C LYS A 124 17.02 -2.40 15.13
N GLY A 125 17.84 -3.44 15.30
CA GLY A 125 17.82 -4.63 14.44
C GLY A 125 18.63 -4.43 13.16
N THR A 126 18.37 -5.30 12.19
CA THR A 126 19.04 -5.26 10.89
C THR A 126 18.09 -4.69 9.85
N TRP A 127 18.32 -3.45 9.44
CA TRP A 127 17.56 -2.77 8.40
C TRP A 127 18.42 -2.59 7.15
N SER A 128 17.85 -2.94 5.97
CA SER A 128 18.41 -2.59 4.67
C SER A 128 17.44 -1.67 3.91
N PHE A 129 17.98 -0.73 3.12
CA PHE A 129 17.18 0.24 2.36
C PHE A 129 17.64 0.21 0.90
N GLN A 130 16.86 -0.41 0.04
CA GLN A 130 17.22 -0.71 -1.35
C GLN A 130 16.39 0.16 -2.31
N ALA A 131 17.05 1.12 -2.97
CA ALA A 131 16.44 1.86 -4.07
C ALA A 131 16.44 0.97 -5.33
N VAL A 132 15.24 0.61 -5.83
CA VAL A 132 15.07 -0.30 -6.96
C VAL A 132 14.44 0.39 -8.17
N GLY A 133 14.77 -0.09 -9.37
CA GLY A 133 14.07 0.27 -10.60
C GLY A 133 12.77 -0.52 -10.76
N SER A 134 11.96 -0.18 -11.81
CA SER A 134 10.92 -1.09 -12.28
C SER A 134 11.52 -2.40 -12.76
N GLY A 135 10.78 -3.51 -12.65
CA GLY A 135 11.22 -4.84 -13.03
C GLY A 135 10.94 -5.89 -11.97
N HIS A 136 11.52 -7.08 -12.17
CA HIS A 136 11.27 -8.25 -11.34
C HIS A 136 12.35 -8.44 -10.27
N PHE A 137 11.93 -8.83 -9.10
CA PHE A 137 12.78 -9.36 -8.03
C PHE A 137 11.98 -10.33 -7.15
N ALA A 138 12.68 -11.10 -6.32
CA ALA A 138 12.03 -11.98 -5.37
C ALA A 138 12.39 -11.57 -3.93
N THR A 139 11.43 -11.67 -3.03
CA THR A 139 11.63 -11.45 -1.60
C THR A 139 10.65 -12.26 -0.77
N GLU A 140 11.07 -12.79 0.37
CA GLU A 140 10.25 -13.57 1.32
C GLU A 140 9.46 -14.73 0.67
N GLY A 141 9.97 -15.29 -0.43
CA GLY A 141 9.30 -16.36 -1.19
C GLY A 141 8.15 -15.90 -2.08
N PHE A 142 8.07 -14.61 -2.36
CA PHE A 142 7.18 -14.01 -3.36
C PHE A 142 7.96 -13.55 -4.58
N ASP A 143 7.35 -13.70 -5.76
CA ASP A 143 7.78 -13.04 -6.98
C ASP A 143 7.13 -11.66 -7.05
N VAL A 144 7.94 -10.62 -7.23
CA VAL A 144 7.49 -9.22 -7.22
C VAL A 144 7.85 -8.55 -8.52
N THR A 145 6.88 -7.89 -9.15
CA THR A 145 7.09 -6.97 -10.26
C THR A 145 6.76 -5.56 -9.81
N ALA A 146 7.77 -4.69 -9.75
CA ALA A 146 7.59 -3.26 -9.55
C ALA A 146 7.41 -2.58 -10.91
N PHE A 147 6.41 -1.72 -11.06
CA PHE A 147 6.14 -0.97 -12.28
C PHE A 147 5.77 0.48 -11.98
N ASP A 148 6.16 1.39 -12.87
CA ASP A 148 5.88 2.80 -12.70
C ASP A 148 4.39 3.10 -12.91
N VAL A 149 3.81 3.91 -12.02
CA VAL A 149 2.45 4.45 -12.15
C VAL A 149 2.47 5.97 -12.07
N THR A 150 1.50 6.61 -12.73
CA THR A 150 1.40 8.06 -12.72
C THR A 150 0.82 8.54 -11.40
N HIS A 151 1.61 9.29 -10.66
CA HIS A 151 1.22 10.00 -9.45
C HIS A 151 1.98 11.33 -9.34
N LYS A 152 1.56 12.23 -8.47
CA LYS A 152 2.17 13.57 -8.29
C LYS A 152 3.27 13.53 -7.23
N GLY A 153 4.40 14.19 -7.48
CA GLY A 153 5.39 14.52 -6.44
C GLY A 153 6.57 13.56 -6.30
N GLY A 154 6.84 12.74 -7.32
CA GLY A 154 7.97 11.83 -7.34
C GLY A 154 7.66 10.53 -8.07
N ARG A 155 8.61 9.62 -8.10
CA ARG A 155 8.39 8.29 -8.67
C ARG A 155 7.48 7.47 -7.77
N CYS A 156 6.48 6.84 -8.37
CA CYS A 156 5.53 5.98 -7.69
C CYS A 156 5.44 4.62 -8.37
N PHE A 157 5.45 3.55 -7.58
CA PHE A 157 5.31 2.17 -8.04
C PHE A 157 3.93 1.59 -7.72
N GLY A 158 3.42 0.79 -8.67
CA GLY A 158 2.56 -0.34 -8.37
C GLY A 158 3.43 -1.59 -8.20
N TYR A 159 2.92 -2.55 -7.44
CA TYR A 159 3.55 -3.86 -7.23
C TYR A 159 2.58 -4.97 -7.60
N ARG A 160 3.01 -5.88 -8.49
CA ARG A 160 2.40 -7.20 -8.64
C ARG A 160 3.16 -8.16 -7.75
N VAL A 161 2.46 -8.89 -6.89
CA VAL A 161 3.03 -9.89 -5.97
C VAL A 161 2.38 -11.23 -6.26
N GLU A 162 3.19 -12.24 -6.50
CA GLU A 162 2.75 -13.57 -6.91
C GLU A 162 3.36 -14.65 -6.02
N ARG A 163 2.56 -15.68 -5.73
CA ARG A 163 3.01 -16.88 -5.04
C ARG A 163 2.08 -18.05 -5.34
N GLU A 164 2.64 -19.18 -5.79
CA GLU A 164 1.90 -20.46 -5.95
C GLU A 164 0.61 -20.34 -6.78
N GLY A 165 0.59 -19.44 -7.76
CA GLY A 165 -0.53 -19.21 -8.68
C GLY A 165 -1.52 -18.14 -8.21
N ALA A 166 -1.43 -17.66 -6.97
CA ALA A 166 -2.15 -16.48 -6.51
C ALA A 166 -1.43 -15.21 -6.91
N SER A 167 -2.16 -14.17 -7.26
CA SER A 167 -1.59 -12.88 -7.69
C SER A 167 -2.40 -11.68 -7.17
N ILE A 168 -1.69 -10.67 -6.67
CA ILE A 168 -2.28 -9.38 -6.33
C ILE A 168 -1.54 -8.27 -7.05
N ALA A 169 -2.24 -7.17 -7.32
CA ALA A 169 -1.61 -5.90 -7.68
C ALA A 169 -1.99 -4.84 -6.64
N TYR A 170 -0.99 -4.12 -6.15
CA TYR A 170 -1.11 -3.04 -5.18
C TYR A 170 -0.74 -1.72 -5.83
N VAL A 171 -1.73 -0.84 -6.01
CA VAL A 171 -1.60 0.45 -6.71
C VAL A 171 -2.29 1.52 -5.86
N PRO A 172 -1.70 1.90 -4.72
CA PRO A 172 -2.38 2.72 -3.71
C PRO A 172 -2.61 4.16 -4.16
N ASP A 173 -1.68 4.72 -4.94
CA ASP A 173 -1.71 6.09 -5.45
C ASP A 173 -1.50 6.07 -6.96
N HIS A 174 -2.52 6.45 -7.71
CA HIS A 174 -2.48 6.39 -9.16
C HIS A 174 -3.49 7.34 -9.80
N ALA A 175 -3.07 8.03 -10.83
CA ALA A 175 -3.93 8.88 -11.67
C ALA A 175 -4.14 8.24 -13.05
N PRO A 176 -5.06 7.27 -13.23
CA PRO A 176 -5.28 6.61 -14.51
C PRO A 176 -5.68 7.58 -15.64
N ALA A 177 -6.32 8.69 -15.29
CA ALA A 177 -6.68 9.74 -16.23
C ALA A 177 -5.47 10.40 -16.92
N ALA A 178 -4.29 10.34 -16.30
CA ALA A 178 -3.05 10.85 -16.89
C ALA A 178 -2.35 9.83 -17.81
N GLY A 179 -2.92 8.63 -17.93
CA GLY A 179 -2.42 7.52 -18.74
C GLY A 179 -1.91 6.37 -17.89
N VAL A 180 -2.02 5.17 -18.44
CA VAL A 180 -1.47 3.92 -17.90
C VAL A 180 -0.51 3.35 -18.94
N SER A 181 0.75 3.11 -18.56
CA SER A 181 1.75 2.58 -19.47
C SER A 181 1.44 1.14 -19.87
N ASP A 182 1.98 0.67 -21.00
CA ASP A 182 1.83 -0.72 -21.44
C ASP A 182 2.43 -1.67 -20.39
N GLU A 183 3.57 -1.32 -19.77
CA GLU A 183 4.19 -2.10 -18.69
C GLU A 183 3.26 -2.23 -17.46
N ALA A 184 2.58 -1.15 -17.08
CA ALA A 184 1.59 -1.19 -15.99
C ALA A 184 0.36 -2.02 -16.39
N MET A 185 -0.12 -1.90 -17.64
CA MET A 185 -1.24 -2.70 -18.12
C MET A 185 -0.91 -4.20 -18.09
N ASP A 186 0.28 -4.59 -18.55
CA ASP A 186 0.74 -5.98 -18.55
C ASP A 186 0.89 -6.52 -17.11
N ALA A 187 1.43 -5.70 -16.20
CA ALA A 187 1.58 -6.08 -14.79
C ALA A 187 0.24 -6.25 -14.06
N LEU A 188 -0.79 -5.50 -14.46
CA LEU A 188 -2.11 -5.58 -13.86
C LEU A 188 -3.00 -6.68 -14.46
N GLU A 189 -2.66 -7.19 -15.64
CA GLU A 189 -3.51 -8.12 -16.39
C GLU A 189 -3.81 -9.40 -15.60
N GLY A 190 -5.09 -9.71 -15.44
CA GLY A 190 -5.60 -10.97 -14.93
C GLY A 190 -5.29 -11.28 -13.46
N VAL A 191 -4.89 -10.31 -12.64
CA VAL A 191 -4.63 -10.53 -11.21
C VAL A 191 -5.88 -11.01 -10.47
N ASP A 192 -5.70 -11.82 -9.43
CA ASP A 192 -6.81 -12.28 -8.60
C ASP A 192 -7.44 -11.12 -7.81
N LEU A 193 -6.61 -10.18 -7.34
CA LEU A 193 -7.06 -8.99 -6.62
C LEU A 193 -6.26 -7.76 -7.07
N LEU A 194 -6.95 -6.74 -7.54
CA LEU A 194 -6.40 -5.40 -7.73
C LEU A 194 -6.77 -4.52 -6.53
N ILE A 195 -5.78 -4.03 -5.79
CA ILE A 195 -5.94 -3.02 -4.73
C ILE A 195 -5.59 -1.67 -5.34
N GLN A 196 -6.59 -0.82 -5.55
CA GLN A 196 -6.47 0.38 -6.39
C GLN A 196 -6.89 1.63 -5.65
N ASP A 197 -6.15 2.72 -5.87
CA ASP A 197 -6.56 4.09 -5.49
C ASP A 197 -8.00 4.36 -5.96
N ALA A 198 -8.82 4.80 -5.01
CA ALA A 198 -10.22 5.14 -5.22
C ALA A 198 -10.63 6.32 -4.31
N GLN A 199 -9.75 7.31 -4.18
CA GLN A 199 -9.88 8.38 -3.18
C GLN A 199 -11.08 9.30 -3.46
N PHE A 200 -11.44 9.52 -4.73
CA PHE A 200 -12.40 10.54 -5.16
C PHE A 200 -13.65 9.97 -5.81
N LEU A 201 -14.74 10.72 -5.75
CA LEU A 201 -15.96 10.47 -6.51
C LEU A 201 -15.88 11.14 -7.89
N ALA A 202 -16.70 10.70 -8.86
CA ALA A 202 -16.70 11.22 -10.23
C ALA A 202 -16.83 12.76 -10.31
N HIS A 203 -17.66 13.38 -9.47
CA HIS A 203 -17.82 14.84 -9.44
C HIS A 203 -16.61 15.58 -8.84
N GLU A 204 -15.71 14.89 -8.17
CA GLU A 204 -14.45 15.42 -7.61
C GLU A 204 -13.26 15.21 -8.57
N ARG A 205 -13.47 14.70 -9.78
CA ARG A 205 -12.43 14.40 -10.77
C ARG A 205 -11.41 15.54 -11.00
N PRO A 206 -11.80 16.82 -11.06
CA PRO A 206 -10.82 17.91 -11.20
C PRO A 206 -9.80 17.92 -10.06
N ARG A 207 -10.23 17.60 -8.84
CA ARG A 207 -9.37 17.50 -7.66
C ARG A 207 -8.53 16.23 -7.69
N ALA A 208 -9.10 15.10 -8.13
CA ALA A 208 -8.36 13.85 -8.32
C ALA A 208 -7.18 14.06 -9.27
N VAL A 209 -7.39 14.67 -10.42
CA VAL A 209 -6.36 15.01 -11.40
C VAL A 209 -5.29 15.94 -10.82
N ASP A 210 -5.71 17.00 -10.10
CA ASP A 210 -4.78 17.96 -9.50
C ASP A 210 -3.85 17.32 -8.45
N TYR A 211 -4.37 16.37 -7.67
CA TYR A 211 -3.60 15.66 -6.63
C TYR A 211 -2.93 14.36 -7.12
N GLY A 212 -3.23 13.89 -8.32
CA GLY A 212 -2.60 12.70 -8.89
C GLY A 212 -3.23 11.38 -8.41
N HIS A 213 -4.56 11.37 -8.20
CA HIS A 213 -5.33 10.23 -7.73
C HIS A 213 -6.43 9.79 -8.70
N ALA A 214 -7.07 8.65 -8.38
CA ALA A 214 -8.19 8.10 -9.12
C ALA A 214 -9.54 8.49 -8.51
N THR A 215 -10.56 8.53 -9.37
CA THR A 215 -11.95 8.39 -8.94
C THR A 215 -12.33 6.91 -8.86
N ILE A 216 -13.38 6.60 -8.10
CA ILE A 216 -13.91 5.23 -7.98
C ILE A 216 -14.28 4.65 -9.36
N ASP A 217 -14.90 5.46 -10.22
CA ASP A 217 -15.29 5.04 -11.56
C ASP A 217 -14.06 4.71 -12.44
N GLU A 218 -12.97 5.47 -12.29
CA GLU A 218 -11.70 5.20 -12.97
C GLU A 218 -11.04 3.93 -12.46
N ALA A 219 -11.09 3.67 -11.14
CA ALA A 219 -10.59 2.43 -10.55
C ALA A 219 -11.35 1.21 -11.07
N ILE A 220 -12.68 1.27 -11.09
CA ILE A 220 -13.54 0.19 -11.64
C ILE A 220 -13.25 -0.04 -13.13
N THR A 221 -13.18 1.05 -13.90
CA THR A 221 -12.90 0.97 -15.35
C THR A 221 -11.54 0.33 -15.62
N LEU A 222 -10.50 0.71 -14.87
CA LEU A 222 -9.17 0.12 -15.00
C LEU A 222 -9.20 -1.36 -14.64
N GLY A 223 -9.79 -1.72 -13.49
CA GLY A 223 -9.85 -3.11 -13.04
C GLY A 223 -10.56 -4.03 -14.06
N GLN A 224 -11.65 -3.56 -14.66
CA GLN A 224 -12.34 -4.29 -15.73
C GLN A 224 -11.49 -4.39 -17.00
N LYS A 225 -10.79 -3.32 -17.38
CA LYS A 225 -9.94 -3.27 -18.58
C LYS A 225 -8.76 -4.25 -18.50
N VAL A 226 -8.19 -4.43 -17.31
CA VAL A 226 -7.08 -5.37 -17.08
C VAL A 226 -7.55 -6.77 -16.67
N ASN A 227 -8.83 -7.07 -16.78
CA ASN A 227 -9.42 -8.37 -16.43
C ASN A 227 -9.07 -8.84 -15.00
N ALA A 228 -8.92 -7.91 -14.03
CA ALA A 228 -8.74 -8.26 -12.63
C ALA A 228 -9.97 -9.03 -12.14
N LYS A 229 -9.77 -10.15 -11.42
CA LYS A 229 -10.89 -11.00 -10.98
C LYS A 229 -11.71 -10.34 -9.88
N SER A 230 -11.08 -9.49 -9.05
CA SER A 230 -11.73 -8.68 -8.02
C SER A 230 -10.98 -7.36 -7.82
N LEU A 231 -11.70 -6.36 -7.33
CA LEU A 231 -11.20 -5.01 -7.09
C LEU A 231 -11.39 -4.61 -5.63
N MET A 232 -10.35 -4.08 -5.00
CA MET A 232 -10.43 -3.45 -3.69
C MET A 232 -10.26 -1.94 -3.84
N LEU A 233 -11.32 -1.19 -3.53
CA LEU A 233 -11.27 0.26 -3.45
C LEU A 233 -10.49 0.66 -2.21
N PHE A 234 -9.38 1.35 -2.41
CA PHE A 234 -8.37 1.64 -1.39
C PHE A 234 -8.07 3.14 -1.31
N HIS A 235 -7.24 3.56 -0.37
CA HIS A 235 -6.75 4.92 -0.23
C HIS A 235 -7.88 5.94 -0.02
N HIS A 236 -8.84 5.63 0.88
CA HIS A 236 -10.01 6.46 1.12
C HIS A 236 -9.64 7.86 1.61
N GLY A 237 -10.24 8.88 1.00
CA GLY A 237 -10.02 10.27 1.41
C GLY A 237 -10.24 10.46 2.92
N PRO A 238 -9.39 11.25 3.61
CA PRO A 238 -9.44 11.37 5.07
C PRO A 238 -10.73 12.02 5.60
N HIS A 239 -11.49 12.65 4.72
CA HIS A 239 -12.80 13.24 5.04
C HIS A 239 -13.98 12.28 4.80
N ARG A 240 -13.76 11.08 4.24
CA ARG A 240 -14.79 10.07 4.02
C ARG A 240 -15.14 9.38 5.32
N THR A 241 -16.23 9.77 5.94
CA THR A 241 -16.74 9.11 7.15
C THR A 241 -17.15 7.67 6.86
N ASP A 242 -17.36 6.88 7.90
CA ASP A 242 -17.87 5.51 7.80
C ASP A 242 -19.20 5.45 7.04
N ASP A 243 -20.10 6.40 7.28
CA ASP A 243 -21.38 6.48 6.57
C ASP A 243 -21.21 6.83 5.08
N ALA A 244 -20.22 7.67 4.74
CA ALA A 244 -19.90 7.97 3.35
C ALA A 244 -19.32 6.73 2.62
N LEU A 245 -18.51 5.91 3.31
CA LEU A 245 -17.99 4.66 2.75
C LEU A 245 -19.06 3.58 2.64
N ASP A 246 -20.04 3.53 3.54
CA ASP A 246 -21.22 2.67 3.39
C ASP A 246 -22.03 3.03 2.13
N GLN A 247 -22.23 4.33 1.86
CA GLN A 247 -22.89 4.79 0.62
C GLN A 247 -22.11 4.38 -0.63
N ILE A 248 -20.77 4.50 -0.60
CA ILE A 248 -19.90 4.05 -1.68
C ILE A 248 -20.07 2.53 -1.89
N ARG A 249 -20.06 1.75 -0.82
CA ARG A 249 -20.26 0.30 -0.89
C ARG A 249 -21.61 -0.07 -1.51
N GLU A 250 -22.67 0.59 -1.09
CA GLU A 250 -24.03 0.37 -1.65
C GLU A 250 -24.10 0.73 -3.13
N GLN A 251 -23.47 1.83 -3.53
CA GLN A 251 -23.54 2.34 -4.89
C GLN A 251 -22.65 1.54 -5.87
N PHE A 252 -21.44 1.14 -5.47
CA PHE A 252 -20.43 0.65 -6.41
C PHE A 252 -20.06 -0.84 -6.22
N CYS A 253 -20.51 -1.49 -5.13
CA CYS A 253 -20.07 -2.86 -4.82
C CYS A 253 -21.22 -3.88 -4.86
N SER A 254 -22.34 -3.57 -5.48
CA SER A 254 -23.55 -4.41 -5.46
C SER A 254 -23.43 -5.69 -6.29
N ASP A 255 -22.54 -5.73 -7.28
CA ASP A 255 -22.29 -6.90 -8.14
C ASP A 255 -21.23 -7.87 -7.57
N GLY A 256 -20.57 -7.48 -6.46
CA GLY A 256 -19.54 -8.28 -5.81
C GLY A 256 -18.15 -8.23 -6.47
N TYR A 257 -18.00 -7.51 -7.59
CA TYR A 257 -16.70 -7.32 -8.25
C TYR A 257 -15.79 -6.39 -7.44
N ALA A 258 -16.29 -5.23 -7.05
CA ALA A 258 -15.57 -4.27 -6.21
C ALA A 258 -15.96 -4.43 -4.74
N GLN A 259 -15.02 -4.13 -3.85
CA GLN A 259 -15.23 -4.06 -2.41
C GLN A 259 -14.55 -2.81 -1.85
N VAL A 260 -15.06 -2.28 -0.74
CA VAL A 260 -14.44 -1.16 -0.02
C VAL A 260 -13.53 -1.71 1.06
N ALA A 261 -12.25 -1.39 1.02
CA ALA A 261 -11.27 -1.83 2.01
C ALA A 261 -11.58 -1.26 3.41
N TYR A 262 -11.34 -2.05 4.45
CA TYR A 262 -11.40 -1.60 5.85
C TYR A 262 -10.30 -2.24 6.68
N GLU A 263 -9.90 -1.58 7.77
CA GLU A 263 -8.90 -2.10 8.70
C GLU A 263 -9.38 -3.38 9.38
N GLY A 264 -8.50 -4.37 9.44
CA GLY A 264 -8.80 -5.71 9.95
C GLY A 264 -9.42 -6.66 8.92
N MET A 265 -9.69 -6.20 7.68
CA MET A 265 -10.14 -7.08 6.60
C MET A 265 -9.06 -8.12 6.28
N VAL A 266 -9.46 -9.38 6.21
CA VAL A 266 -8.58 -10.50 5.86
C VAL A 266 -9.13 -11.19 4.61
N LEU A 267 -8.25 -11.46 3.64
CA LEU A 267 -8.58 -12.18 2.42
C LEU A 267 -7.59 -13.33 2.22
N ASP A 268 -8.13 -14.51 1.94
CA ASP A 268 -7.35 -15.67 1.52
C ASP A 268 -7.49 -15.84 0.01
N LEU A 269 -6.36 -15.82 -0.70
CA LEU A 269 -6.30 -16.13 -2.13
C LEU A 269 -5.81 -17.58 -2.33
N PRO A 270 -6.27 -18.24 -3.39
CA PRO A 270 -6.02 -19.67 -3.63
C PRO A 270 -4.54 -20.04 -3.72
#